data_34aede9065c778e1e0863af69ba737b9
#
_entry.id   34aede9065c778e1e0863af69ba737b9
#
_cell.length_a   1.000
_cell.length_b   1.000
_cell.length_c   1.000
_cell.angle_alpha   90.00
_cell.angle_beta   90.00
_cell.angle_gamma   90.00
#
_symmetry.space_group_name_H-M   'P 1'
#
loop_
_entity.id
_entity.type
_entity.pdbx_description
1 polymer ?
#
loop_
_entity_poly.entity_id
_entity_poly.type
_entity_poly.pdbx_seq_one_letter_code
_entity_poly.pdbx_strand_id
1 'polypeptide(L)'
;MQTYCYFYIMKILVRRTILYYIKKYPMAETQLLIWYSEFSRLTFNNFNELKQVYGNASIVSNERVVFNIKGNDYRLVVSINFLQTACYVIWFGTHNEYDKINVEAVAFDTSILTGKKI
;
A
#
# COMPACT_ATOMS: atom_id res chain seq x y z
N MET A 1 16.25 -23.62 4.52
CA MET A 1 15.23 -23.80 3.51
C MET A 1 14.08 -22.89 3.75
N GLN A 2 13.39 -23.05 4.82
CA GLN A 2 12.25 -22.19 5.14
C GLN A 2 12.64 -20.74 5.26
N THR A 3 13.80 -20.49 5.83
CA THR A 3 14.26 -19.12 6.05
C THR A 3 14.49 -18.36 4.77
N TYR A 4 14.78 -19.06 3.68
CA TYR A 4 15.02 -18.38 2.43
C TYR A 4 13.80 -17.66 1.89
N CYS A 5 12.62 -18.14 2.22
CA CYS A 5 11.39 -17.53 1.74
C CYS A 5 11.24 -16.11 2.24
N TYR A 6 11.78 -15.82 3.42
CA TYR A 6 11.63 -14.49 4.00
C TYR A 6 12.35 -13.42 3.20
N PHE A 7 13.42 -13.77 2.52
CA PHE A 7 14.21 -12.79 1.79
C PHE A 7 13.53 -12.36 0.51
N TYR A 8 12.52 -13.11 0.06
CA TYR A 8 11.87 -12.84 -1.21
C TYR A 8 10.45 -12.36 -1.05
N ILE A 9 9.94 -12.29 0.18
CA ILE A 9 8.60 -11.82 0.43
C ILE A 9 8.61 -10.31 0.58
N MET A 10 7.67 -9.64 -0.10
CA MET A 10 7.56 -8.20 0.00
C MET A 10 7.18 -7.82 1.42
N LYS A 11 7.97 -6.95 2.02
CA LYS A 11 7.72 -6.49 3.38
C LYS A 11 6.89 -5.21 3.32
N ILE A 12 5.75 -5.23 4.00
CA ILE A 12 4.96 -4.02 4.18
C ILE A 12 5.38 -3.44 5.50
N LEU A 13 6.14 -2.37 5.44
CA LEU A 13 6.64 -1.72 6.63
C LEU A 13 5.54 -0.86 7.23
N VAL A 14 5.59 -0.75 8.55
CA VAL A 14 4.67 0.11 9.30
C VAL A 14 3.23 -0.40 9.20
N ARG A 15 3.01 -1.61 9.72
CA ARG A 15 1.67 -2.16 9.86
C ARG A 15 0.74 -1.18 10.58
N ARG A 16 1.29 -0.36 11.46
CA ARG A 16 0.54 0.66 12.18
C ARG A 16 -0.22 1.59 11.24
N THR A 17 0.36 1.89 10.08
CA THR A 17 -0.30 2.75 9.09
C THR A 17 -1.59 2.12 8.58
N ILE A 18 -1.54 0.82 8.31
CA ILE A 18 -2.74 0.10 7.86
C ILE A 18 -3.81 0.17 8.93
N LEU A 19 -3.43 -0.07 10.19
CA LEU A 19 -4.40 -0.04 11.31
C LEU A 19 -4.97 1.36 11.52
N TYR A 20 -4.16 2.38 11.33
CA TYR A 20 -4.62 3.77 11.41
C TYR A 20 -5.72 4.04 10.38
N TYR A 21 -5.49 3.62 9.13
CA TYR A 21 -6.46 3.88 8.07
C TYR A 21 -7.72 3.02 8.22
N ILE A 22 -7.60 1.82 8.76
CA ILE A 22 -8.77 1.01 9.08
C ILE A 22 -9.66 1.73 10.10
N LYS A 23 -9.04 2.32 11.10
CA LYS A 23 -9.77 3.05 12.12
C LYS A 23 -10.47 4.27 11.54
N LYS A 24 -9.79 4.94 10.61
CA LYS A 24 -10.34 6.12 9.95
C LYS A 24 -11.45 5.77 8.94
N TYR A 25 -11.32 4.63 8.28
CA TYR A 25 -12.26 4.18 7.25
C TYR A 25 -12.73 2.77 7.55
N PRO A 26 -13.60 2.59 8.54
CA PRO A 26 -14.02 1.24 8.96
C PRO A 26 -14.65 0.41 7.86
N MET A 27 -15.32 1.07 6.90
CA MET A 27 -15.98 0.36 5.81
C MET A 27 -15.00 -0.32 4.87
N ALA A 28 -13.74 0.11 4.90
CA ALA A 28 -12.71 -0.48 4.04
C ALA A 28 -11.91 -1.57 4.75
N GLU A 29 -12.20 -1.86 6.00
CA GLU A 29 -11.37 -2.75 6.81
C GLU A 29 -11.11 -4.09 6.17
N THR A 30 -12.18 -4.79 5.78
CA THR A 30 -12.05 -6.14 5.23
C THR A 30 -11.19 -6.15 3.99
N GLN A 31 -11.46 -5.26 3.06
CA GLN A 31 -10.75 -5.22 1.79
C GLN A 31 -9.30 -4.78 1.95
N LEU A 32 -9.06 -3.84 2.85
CA LEU A 32 -7.70 -3.39 3.08
C LEU A 32 -6.86 -4.48 3.76
N LEU A 33 -7.44 -5.22 4.69
CA LEU A 33 -6.76 -6.34 5.32
C LEU A 33 -6.48 -7.47 4.33
N ILE A 34 -7.42 -7.72 3.41
CA ILE A 34 -7.19 -8.72 2.36
C ILE A 34 -6.00 -8.31 1.51
N TRP A 35 -5.96 -7.06 1.07
CA TRP A 35 -4.82 -6.56 0.30
C TRP A 35 -3.52 -6.73 1.08
N TYR A 36 -3.51 -6.33 2.34
CA TYR A 36 -2.33 -6.43 3.19
C TYR A 36 -1.84 -7.87 3.29
N SER A 37 -2.76 -8.79 3.55
CA SER A 37 -2.44 -10.20 3.69
C SER A 37 -1.91 -10.80 2.40
N GLU A 38 -2.53 -10.48 1.27
CA GLU A 38 -2.11 -11.01 -0.01
C GLU A 38 -0.78 -10.44 -0.45
N PHE A 39 -0.67 -9.11 -0.40
CA PHE A 39 0.52 -8.44 -0.91
C PHE A 39 1.76 -8.80 -0.10
N SER A 40 1.61 -9.00 1.21
CA SER A 40 2.75 -9.32 2.06
C SER A 40 3.31 -10.72 1.81
N ARG A 41 2.58 -11.58 1.12
CA ARG A 41 3.07 -12.93 0.77
C ARG A 41 3.67 -13.00 -0.61
N LEU A 42 3.59 -11.92 -1.38
CA LEU A 42 4.06 -11.92 -2.76
C LEU A 42 5.42 -11.24 -2.82
N THR A 43 6.11 -11.48 -3.92
CA THR A 43 7.36 -10.80 -4.22
C THR A 43 7.37 -10.44 -5.68
N PHE A 44 7.94 -9.28 -5.99
CA PHE A 44 8.05 -8.79 -7.35
C PHE A 44 9.43 -8.21 -7.55
N ASN A 45 9.98 -8.41 -8.75
CA ASN A 45 11.27 -7.83 -9.10
C ASN A 45 11.13 -6.47 -9.77
N ASN A 46 9.96 -6.18 -10.34
CA ASN A 46 9.71 -4.93 -11.04
C ASN A 46 8.21 -4.70 -11.16
N PHE A 47 7.85 -3.55 -11.71
CA PHE A 47 6.45 -3.19 -11.85
C PHE A 47 5.70 -4.05 -12.85
N ASN A 48 6.39 -4.60 -13.85
CA ASN A 48 5.72 -5.48 -14.82
C ASN A 48 5.15 -6.71 -14.13
N GLU A 49 5.93 -7.31 -13.24
CA GLU A 49 5.47 -8.47 -12.49
C GLU A 49 4.29 -8.12 -11.59
N LEU A 50 4.36 -6.96 -10.96
CA LEU A 50 3.29 -6.49 -10.09
C LEU A 50 2.00 -6.32 -10.88
N LYS A 51 2.08 -5.73 -12.07
CA LYS A 51 0.91 -5.49 -12.93
C LYS A 51 0.27 -6.79 -13.39
N GLN A 52 1.03 -7.85 -13.53
CA GLN A 52 0.47 -9.13 -13.93
C GLN A 52 -0.48 -9.70 -12.88
N VAL A 53 -0.21 -9.41 -11.62
CA VAL A 53 -1.06 -9.87 -10.51
C VAL A 53 -2.16 -8.84 -10.21
N TYR A 54 -1.79 -7.57 -10.20
CA TYR A 54 -2.72 -6.48 -9.88
C TYR A 54 -2.96 -5.65 -11.13
N GLY A 55 -3.78 -6.18 -12.03
CA GLY A 55 -4.02 -5.54 -13.31
C GLY A 55 -4.60 -4.15 -13.23
N ASN A 56 -5.36 -3.86 -12.18
CA ASN A 56 -5.98 -2.54 -12.00
C ASN A 56 -5.08 -1.55 -11.26
N ALA A 57 -3.89 -1.97 -10.85
CA ALA A 57 -2.97 -1.05 -10.20
C ALA A 57 -2.42 -0.05 -11.20
N SER A 58 -2.23 1.18 -10.76
CA SER A 58 -1.68 2.26 -11.58
C SER A 58 -0.30 2.63 -11.09
N ILE A 59 0.67 2.60 -11.99
CA ILE A 59 2.04 3.03 -11.68
C ILE A 59 2.11 4.51 -12.00
N VAL A 60 2.27 5.34 -10.96
CA VAL A 60 2.18 6.79 -11.13
C VAL A 60 3.52 7.50 -11.11
N SER A 61 4.57 6.80 -10.69
CA SER A 61 5.92 7.36 -10.69
C SER A 61 6.92 6.22 -10.58
N ASN A 62 8.20 6.55 -10.45
CA ASN A 62 9.25 5.55 -10.37
C ASN A 62 9.09 4.58 -9.20
N GLU A 63 8.40 5.01 -8.14
CA GLU A 63 8.32 4.22 -6.93
C GLU A 63 6.90 3.99 -6.45
N ARG A 64 5.92 4.69 -7.02
CA ARG A 64 4.58 4.71 -6.45
C ARG A 64 3.57 3.97 -7.29
N VAL A 65 2.73 3.22 -6.59
CA VAL A 65 1.65 2.44 -7.20
C VAL A 65 0.37 2.76 -6.45
N VAL A 66 -0.73 2.86 -7.19
CA VAL A 66 -2.04 3.08 -6.61
C VAL A 66 -2.88 1.84 -6.84
N PHE A 67 -3.43 1.31 -5.76
CA PHE A 67 -4.36 0.17 -5.82
C PHE A 67 -5.77 0.65 -5.57
N ASN A 68 -6.71 0.05 -6.31
CA ASN A 68 -8.13 0.22 -6.01
C ASN A 68 -8.50 -0.75 -4.90
N ILE A 69 -9.14 -0.23 -3.87
CA ILE A 69 -9.58 -1.04 -2.72
C ILE A 69 -11.10 -0.96 -2.64
N LYS A 70 -11.73 -2.10 -2.45
CA LYS A 70 -13.19 -2.20 -2.38
C LYS A 70 -13.80 -1.63 -3.68
N GLY A 71 -13.44 -2.27 -4.80
CA GLY A 71 -13.85 -1.78 -6.11
C GLY A 71 -13.27 -0.41 -6.39
N ASN A 72 -14.13 0.57 -6.63
CA ASN A 72 -13.71 1.93 -6.90
C ASN A 72 -13.83 2.86 -5.70
N ASP A 73 -14.19 2.32 -4.54
CA ASP A 73 -14.54 3.18 -3.40
C ASP A 73 -13.32 3.85 -2.78
N TYR A 74 -12.18 3.18 -2.76
CA TYR A 74 -10.99 3.68 -2.08
C TYR A 74 -9.76 3.55 -2.94
N ARG A 75 -8.73 4.32 -2.61
CA ARG A 75 -7.42 4.27 -3.26
C ARG A 75 -6.34 4.15 -2.22
N LEU A 76 -5.40 3.24 -2.47
CA LEU A 76 -4.24 3.00 -1.61
C LEU A 76 -3.00 3.36 -2.39
N VAL A 77 -2.20 4.28 -1.87
CA VAL A 77 -0.95 4.71 -2.50
C VAL A 77 0.21 4.12 -1.73
N VAL A 78 1.07 3.39 -2.41
CA VAL A 78 2.24 2.78 -1.79
C VAL A 78 3.50 3.20 -2.55
N SER A 79 4.63 3.18 -1.85
CA SER A 79 5.95 3.34 -2.45
C SER A 79 6.68 2.01 -2.32
N ILE A 80 7.29 1.55 -3.40
CA ILE A 80 7.94 0.23 -3.42
C ILE A 80 9.41 0.37 -3.74
N ASN A 81 10.23 -0.27 -2.91
CA ASN A 81 11.65 -0.40 -3.15
C ASN A 81 11.93 -1.87 -3.47
N PHE A 82 12.16 -2.16 -4.76
CA PHE A 82 12.35 -3.54 -5.18
C PHE A 82 13.67 -4.13 -4.69
N LEU A 83 14.70 -3.30 -4.58
CA LEU A 83 15.99 -3.78 -4.10
C LEU A 83 15.90 -4.28 -2.68
N GLN A 84 15.14 -3.59 -1.85
CA GLN A 84 14.97 -3.94 -0.44
C GLN A 84 13.77 -4.85 -0.22
N THR A 85 13.01 -5.09 -1.25
CA THR A 85 11.78 -5.87 -1.15
C THR A 85 10.87 -5.28 -0.07
N ALA A 86 10.67 -3.98 -0.15
CA ALA A 86 9.91 -3.23 0.86
C ALA A 86 8.82 -2.40 0.22
N CYS A 87 7.71 -2.29 0.93
CA CYS A 87 6.56 -1.51 0.50
C CYS A 87 6.14 -0.61 1.65
N TYR A 88 6.02 0.68 1.35
CA TYR A 88 5.60 1.68 2.32
C TYR A 88 4.22 2.19 1.95
N VAL A 89 3.30 2.16 2.91
CA VAL A 89 1.98 2.74 2.69
C VAL A 89 2.09 4.25 2.89
N ILE A 90 1.78 4.99 1.82
CA ILE A 90 1.93 6.45 1.84
C ILE A 90 0.61 7.13 2.20
N TRP A 91 -0.49 6.68 1.57
CA TRP A 91 -1.76 7.39 1.70
C TRP A 91 -2.91 6.43 1.38
N PHE A 92 -4.03 6.63 2.06
CA PHE A 92 -5.25 5.87 1.79
C PHE A 92 -6.45 6.78 2.03
N GLY A 93 -7.42 6.70 1.14
CA GLY A 93 -8.64 7.47 1.30
C GLY A 93 -9.68 7.07 0.28
N THR A 94 -10.78 7.81 0.27
CA THR A 94 -11.85 7.57 -0.68
C THR A 94 -11.45 8.01 -2.07
N HIS A 95 -12.18 7.50 -3.07
CA HIS A 95 -11.98 7.90 -4.46
C HIS A 95 -12.05 9.44 -4.61
N ASN A 96 -13.03 10.05 -3.96
CA ASN A 96 -13.20 11.51 -4.06
C ASN A 96 -12.02 12.25 -3.44
N GLU A 97 -11.51 11.76 -2.32
CA GLU A 97 -10.35 12.37 -1.69
C GLU A 97 -9.11 12.21 -2.54
N TYR A 98 -8.97 11.06 -3.18
CA TYR A 98 -7.83 10.80 -4.05
C TYR A 98 -7.78 11.79 -5.21
N ASP A 99 -8.95 12.16 -5.74
CA ASP A 99 -9.01 13.08 -6.88
C ASP A 99 -8.51 14.49 -6.51
N LYS A 100 -8.37 14.77 -5.23
CA LYS A 100 -7.97 16.09 -4.75
C LYS A 100 -6.51 16.17 -4.36
N ILE A 101 -5.77 15.06 -4.37
CA ILE A 101 -4.36 15.06 -3.99
C ILE A 101 -3.47 14.98 -5.22
N ASN A 102 -2.23 15.41 -5.06
CA ASN A 102 -1.19 15.14 -6.04
C ASN A 102 -0.51 13.85 -5.63
N VAL A 103 -0.90 12.75 -6.27
CA VAL A 103 -0.48 11.41 -5.85
C VAL A 103 1.03 11.22 -5.97
N GLU A 104 1.68 11.91 -6.90
CA GLU A 104 3.12 11.77 -7.07
C GLU A 104 3.91 12.47 -5.98
N ALA A 105 3.31 13.43 -5.30
CA ALA A 105 3.99 14.28 -4.35
C ALA A 105 3.45 14.17 -2.93
N VAL A 106 2.30 13.54 -2.72
CA VAL A 106 1.70 13.47 -1.39
C VAL A 106 2.68 12.80 -0.42
N ALA A 107 2.82 13.39 0.76
CA ALA A 107 3.78 12.92 1.74
C ALA A 107 3.12 11.97 2.74
N PHE A 108 3.92 11.03 3.23
CA PHE A 108 3.49 10.18 4.32
C PHE A 108 3.23 11.02 5.57
N ASP A 109 2.13 10.74 6.25
CA ASP A 109 1.79 11.45 7.48
C ASP A 109 2.57 10.84 8.65
N THR A 110 3.69 11.46 9.00
CA THR A 110 4.57 10.94 10.04
C THR A 110 3.93 10.94 11.42
N SER A 111 2.87 11.72 11.63
CA SER A 111 2.19 11.73 12.92
C SER A 111 1.54 10.40 13.23
N ILE A 112 1.29 9.56 12.22
CA ILE A 112 0.75 8.23 12.42
C ILE A 112 1.71 7.38 13.27
N LEU A 113 3.01 7.53 13.02
CA LEU A 113 4.02 6.75 13.73
C LEU A 113 4.15 7.15 15.20
N THR A 114 3.86 8.39 15.51
CA THR A 114 3.95 8.88 16.89
C THR A 114 2.67 8.66 17.66
N GLY A 115 1.59 8.35 16.98
CA GLY A 115 0.29 8.18 17.62
C GLY A 115 -0.37 9.46 18.06
N LYS A 116 0.19 10.59 17.71
CA LYS A 116 -0.35 11.87 18.18
C LYS A 116 -1.63 12.28 17.52
N LYS A 117 -1.87 11.76 16.33
CA LYS A 117 -3.04 12.13 15.56
C LYS A 117 -4.25 11.26 15.82
N ILE A 118 -4.04 10.22 16.57
CA ILE A 118 -5.14 9.30 16.90
C ILE A 118 -5.80 9.72 18.21
#